data_a04539902b076c1f41e27168768c2175
#
_entry.id   a04539902b076c1f41e27168768c2175
#
_cell.length_a   1.000
_cell.length_b   1.000
_cell.length_c   1.000
_cell.angle_alpha   90.00
_cell.angle_beta   90.00
_cell.angle_gamma   90.00
#
_symmetry.space_group_name_H-M   'P 1'
#
loop_
_entity.id
_entity.type
_entity.pdbx_description
1 polymer ?
#
loop_
_entity_poly.entity_id
_entity_poly.type
_entity_poly.pdbx_seq_one_letter_code
_entity_poly.pdbx_strand_id
1 'polypeptide(L)'
;NRIFEEKAVAEKLQQQTETEKNIHYRAVDESGKTAEQLVERYVSKGMPVIFWACINMREPKTGPVWKLKETGETFTWISNEHCMLLVGADEENYYFNDPYDGHGVIGYPKALVEDRHQAQHMQAVAVVKILENDCEKRKPGTETL
;
A
#
# COMPACT_ATOMS: atom_id res chain seq x y z
N ASN A 1 -9.38 -37.11 -27.51
CA ASN A 1 -8.95 -36.65 -26.23
C ASN A 1 -8.34 -35.24 -26.28
N ARG A 2 -7.46 -34.93 -27.26
CA ARG A 2 -6.77 -33.60 -27.34
C ARG A 2 -7.71 -32.41 -27.51
N ILE A 3 -8.79 -32.58 -28.31
CA ILE A 3 -9.79 -31.52 -28.55
C ILE A 3 -10.60 -31.18 -27.30
N PHE A 4 -10.83 -32.14 -26.40
CA PHE A 4 -11.54 -31.90 -25.11
C PHE A 4 -10.66 -31.15 -24.10
N GLU A 5 -9.35 -31.43 -24.12
CA GLU A 5 -8.39 -30.74 -23.24
C GLU A 5 -8.20 -29.28 -23.67
N GLU A 6 -8.10 -29.00 -24.97
CA GLU A 6 -7.99 -27.65 -25.51
C GLU A 6 -9.24 -26.79 -25.22
N LYS A 7 -10.44 -27.39 -25.30
CA LYS A 7 -11.69 -26.71 -24.94
C LYS A 7 -11.78 -26.38 -23.44
N ALA A 8 -11.40 -27.33 -22.56
CA ALA A 8 -11.41 -27.13 -21.13
C ALA A 8 -10.39 -26.06 -20.69
N VAL A 9 -9.23 -25.96 -21.36
CA VAL A 9 -8.24 -24.92 -21.12
C VAL A 9 -8.75 -23.56 -21.60
N ALA A 10 -9.39 -23.49 -22.75
CA ALA A 10 -9.98 -22.26 -23.29
C ALA A 10 -11.12 -21.73 -22.39
N GLU A 11 -12.00 -22.62 -21.89
CA GLU A 11 -13.07 -22.27 -20.96
C GLU A 11 -12.51 -21.74 -19.63
N LYS A 12 -11.45 -22.37 -19.08
CA LYS A 12 -10.77 -21.89 -17.87
C LYS A 12 -10.13 -20.52 -18.04
N LEU A 13 -9.46 -20.29 -19.18
CA LEU A 13 -8.87 -19.01 -19.51
C LEU A 13 -9.95 -17.94 -19.69
N GLN A 14 -11.08 -18.27 -20.29
CA GLN A 14 -12.20 -17.36 -20.48
C GLN A 14 -12.88 -17.01 -19.17
N GLN A 15 -13.07 -17.98 -18.25
CA GLN A 15 -13.56 -17.74 -16.90
C GLN A 15 -12.60 -16.88 -16.07
N GLN A 16 -11.29 -17.11 -16.17
CA GLN A 16 -10.29 -16.26 -15.52
C GLN A 16 -10.35 -14.82 -16.04
N THR A 17 -10.48 -14.62 -17.35
CA THR A 17 -10.56 -13.30 -17.97
C THR A 17 -11.85 -12.56 -17.60
N GLU A 18 -12.98 -13.27 -17.47
CA GLU A 18 -14.24 -12.68 -17.00
C GLU A 18 -14.20 -12.33 -15.50
N THR A 19 -13.54 -13.15 -14.69
CA THR A 19 -13.34 -12.85 -13.26
C THR A 19 -12.41 -11.65 -13.07
N GLU A 20 -11.41 -11.47 -13.92
CA GLU A 20 -10.51 -10.32 -13.89
C GLU A 20 -11.18 -9.02 -14.36
N LYS A 21 -12.16 -9.07 -15.26
CA LYS A 21 -12.89 -7.89 -15.73
C LYS A 21 -13.75 -7.21 -14.65
N ASN A 22 -14.09 -7.93 -13.61
CA ASN A 22 -14.94 -7.44 -12.51
C ASN A 22 -14.12 -7.08 -11.25
N ILE A 23 -12.80 -6.92 -11.40
CA ILE A 23 -11.93 -6.50 -10.31
C ILE A 23 -11.70 -4.99 -10.41
N HIS A 24 -12.12 -4.29 -9.38
CA HIS A 24 -11.82 -2.88 -9.19
C HIS A 24 -10.82 -2.72 -8.04
N TYR A 25 -9.96 -1.71 -8.15
CA TYR A 25 -9.04 -1.34 -7.10
C TYR A 25 -9.39 0.05 -6.57
N ARG A 26 -9.24 0.23 -5.27
CA ARG A 26 -9.41 1.51 -4.62
C ARG A 26 -8.19 1.82 -3.76
N ALA A 27 -7.68 3.04 -3.88
CA ALA A 27 -6.71 3.58 -2.96
C ALA A 27 -7.40 4.03 -1.66
N VAL A 28 -6.81 3.69 -0.53
CA VAL A 28 -7.28 4.09 0.81
C VAL A 28 -6.13 4.80 1.51
N ASP A 29 -6.36 6.04 1.92
CA ASP A 29 -5.42 6.76 2.77
C ASP A 29 -5.41 6.12 4.17
N GLU A 30 -4.28 5.57 4.55
CA GLU A 30 -4.03 4.94 5.85
C GLU A 30 -2.94 5.69 6.64
N SER A 31 -2.69 6.94 6.28
CA SER A 31 -1.74 7.79 7.01
C SER A 31 -2.09 7.89 8.50
N GLY A 32 -1.07 7.89 9.34
CA GLY A 32 -1.21 7.85 10.79
C GLY A 32 -1.25 6.44 11.41
N LYS A 33 -1.17 5.39 10.59
CA LYS A 33 -1.09 4.00 11.08
C LYS A 33 0.36 3.52 11.17
N THR A 34 0.65 2.74 12.21
CA THR A 34 1.94 2.06 12.35
C THR A 34 2.12 0.98 11.28
N ALA A 35 3.37 0.60 11.01
CA ALA A 35 3.66 -0.51 10.10
C ALA A 35 3.01 -1.82 10.58
N GLU A 36 2.97 -2.06 11.91
CA GLU A 36 2.30 -3.22 12.49
C GLU A 36 0.80 -3.25 12.15
N GLN A 37 0.10 -2.13 12.33
CA GLN A 37 -1.32 -2.01 11.98
C GLN A 37 -1.57 -2.23 10.47
N LEU A 38 -0.66 -1.73 9.62
CA LEU A 38 -0.75 -1.92 8.17
C LEU A 38 -0.51 -3.38 7.77
N VAL A 39 0.44 -4.06 8.42
CA VAL A 39 0.67 -5.49 8.21
C VAL A 39 -0.57 -6.30 8.61
N GLU A 40 -1.11 -6.07 9.78
CA GLU A 40 -2.30 -6.79 10.27
C GLU A 40 -3.51 -6.56 9.37
N ARG A 41 -3.76 -5.33 8.94
CA ARG A 41 -4.94 -4.97 8.15
C ARG A 41 -4.88 -5.41 6.70
N TYR A 42 -3.69 -5.34 6.08
CA TYR A 42 -3.52 -5.47 4.64
C TYR A 42 -2.51 -6.54 4.23
N VAL A 43 -1.26 -6.41 4.66
CA VAL A 43 -0.17 -7.26 4.17
C VAL A 43 -0.38 -8.73 4.51
N SER A 44 -0.88 -9.05 5.71
CA SER A 44 -1.23 -10.42 6.12
C SER A 44 -2.33 -11.05 5.26
N LYS A 45 -3.07 -10.25 4.52
CA LYS A 45 -4.13 -10.66 3.59
C LYS A 45 -3.70 -10.61 2.12
N GLY A 46 -2.40 -10.47 1.86
CA GLY A 46 -1.83 -10.40 0.52
C GLY A 46 -2.01 -9.05 -0.19
N MET A 47 -2.34 -7.99 0.53
CA MET A 47 -2.48 -6.64 -0.01
C MET A 47 -1.28 -5.79 0.42
N PRO A 48 -0.36 -5.45 -0.50
CA PRO A 48 0.78 -4.60 -0.18
C PRO A 48 0.35 -3.15 0.06
N VAL A 49 1.16 -2.42 0.83
CA VAL A 49 0.90 -1.03 1.21
C VAL A 49 2.01 -0.12 0.71
N ILE A 50 1.66 0.96 0.04
CA ILE A 50 2.58 2.04 -0.31
C ILE A 50 2.94 2.76 0.99
N PHE A 51 4.24 2.84 1.28
CA PHE A 51 4.75 3.18 2.60
C PHE A 51 5.88 4.18 2.51
N TRP A 52 5.82 5.25 3.29
CA TRP A 52 6.86 6.27 3.35
C TRP A 52 7.74 6.12 4.56
N ALA A 53 9.04 6.20 4.34
CA ALA A 53 10.10 6.21 5.35
C ALA A 53 11.29 7.05 4.84
N CYS A 54 12.47 6.87 5.43
CA CYS A 54 13.69 7.48 4.94
C CYS A 54 14.47 6.49 4.07
N ILE A 55 15.14 6.98 3.02
CA ILE A 55 15.93 6.17 2.10
C ILE A 55 17.00 5.37 2.87
N ASN A 56 17.10 4.07 2.58
CA ASN A 56 17.97 3.11 3.28
C ASN A 56 17.78 3.11 4.81
N MET A 57 16.60 3.49 5.31
CA MET A 57 16.30 3.67 6.74
C MET A 57 17.32 4.55 7.49
N ARG A 58 17.97 5.47 6.79
CA ARG A 58 18.90 6.44 7.39
C ARG A 58 18.17 7.44 8.28
N GLU A 59 18.93 8.15 9.14
CA GLU A 59 18.40 9.23 9.94
C GLU A 59 17.70 10.28 9.08
N PRO A 60 16.56 10.84 9.55
CA PRO A 60 15.85 11.91 8.85
C PRO A 60 16.78 13.10 8.60
N LYS A 61 16.85 13.57 7.37
CA LYS A 61 17.64 14.73 6.99
C LYS A 61 16.74 15.93 6.76
N THR A 62 16.84 16.93 7.61
CA THR A 62 16.10 18.19 7.47
C THR A 62 16.45 18.86 6.14
N GLY A 63 15.43 19.17 5.36
CA GLY A 63 15.50 19.88 4.11
C GLY A 63 14.97 21.33 4.23
N PRO A 64 14.49 21.92 3.12
CA PRO A 64 13.89 23.24 3.12
C PRO A 64 12.69 23.38 4.06
N VAL A 65 12.50 24.60 4.54
CA VAL A 65 11.37 24.97 5.42
C VAL A 65 10.56 26.07 4.73
N TRP A 66 9.23 25.93 4.73
CA TRP A 66 8.33 26.96 4.19
C TRP A 66 7.02 27.02 4.98
N LYS A 67 6.22 28.04 4.70
CA LYS A 67 4.87 28.16 5.25
C LYS A 67 3.83 27.64 4.27
N LEU A 68 2.89 26.84 4.77
CA LEU A 68 1.73 26.39 4.00
C LEU A 68 0.80 27.59 3.75
N LYS A 69 0.35 27.77 2.51
CA LYS A 69 -0.50 28.91 2.14
C LYS A 69 -1.88 28.84 2.80
N GLU A 70 -2.42 27.65 2.93
CA GLU A 70 -3.77 27.39 3.43
C GLU A 70 -3.88 27.61 4.94
N THR A 71 -2.88 27.20 5.70
CA THR A 71 -2.93 27.21 7.17
C THR A 71 -1.99 28.22 7.81
N GLY A 72 -0.96 28.69 7.08
CA GLY A 72 0.11 29.52 7.62
C GLY A 72 1.11 28.75 8.50
N GLU A 73 0.94 27.46 8.66
CA GLU A 73 1.82 26.60 9.45
C GLU A 73 3.18 26.43 8.79
N THR A 74 4.21 26.28 9.62
CA THR A 74 5.56 25.99 9.16
C THR A 74 5.69 24.51 8.86
N PHE A 75 6.07 24.19 7.62
CA PHE A 75 6.36 22.83 7.19
C PHE A 75 7.86 22.66 6.98
N THR A 76 8.42 21.63 7.57
CA THR A 76 9.82 21.22 7.39
C THR A 76 9.87 19.94 6.58
N TRP A 77 10.46 19.98 5.39
CA TRP A 77 10.62 18.80 4.56
C TRP A 77 11.77 17.93 5.06
N ILE A 78 11.56 16.63 5.06
CA ILE A 78 12.61 15.63 5.29
C ILE A 78 13.16 15.21 3.94
N SER A 79 14.34 15.71 3.59
CA SER A 79 14.88 15.65 2.22
C SER A 79 15.35 14.28 1.74
N ASN A 80 15.43 13.31 2.64
CA ASN A 80 15.70 11.90 2.33
C ASN A 80 14.46 11.01 2.48
N GLU A 81 13.29 11.58 2.22
CA GLU A 81 12.06 10.81 2.12
C GLU A 81 12.18 9.72 1.05
N HIS A 82 11.51 8.62 1.25
CA HIS A 82 11.53 7.50 0.33
C HIS A 82 10.22 6.70 0.41
N CYS A 83 9.73 6.30 -0.75
CA CYS A 83 8.51 5.51 -0.89
C CYS A 83 8.86 4.09 -1.31
N MET A 84 8.34 3.11 -0.59
CA MET A 84 8.51 1.68 -0.84
C MET A 84 7.18 0.96 -0.75
N LEU A 85 7.16 -0.31 -1.11
CA LEU A 85 6.00 -1.17 -0.98
C LEU A 85 6.20 -2.14 0.18
N LEU A 86 5.44 -1.99 1.25
CA LEU A 86 5.45 -2.92 2.40
C LEU A 86 4.76 -4.22 1.97
N VAL A 87 5.51 -5.33 1.96
CA VAL A 87 5.06 -6.60 1.37
C VAL A 87 5.08 -7.79 2.33
N GLY A 88 5.70 -7.64 3.50
CA GLY A 88 5.79 -8.74 4.47
C GLY A 88 6.30 -8.32 5.83
N ALA A 89 6.23 -9.24 6.77
CA ALA A 89 6.81 -9.13 8.10
C ALA A 89 7.11 -10.52 8.68
N ASP A 90 8.11 -10.60 9.52
CA ASP A 90 8.35 -11.70 10.43
C ASP A 90 8.38 -11.21 11.89
N GLU A 91 9.01 -11.94 12.80
CA GLU A 91 9.09 -11.55 14.22
C GLU A 91 9.96 -10.30 14.42
N GLU A 92 11.01 -10.13 13.63
CA GLU A 92 12.05 -9.10 13.83
C GLU A 92 11.98 -7.95 12.81
N ASN A 93 11.55 -8.24 11.58
CA ASN A 93 11.66 -7.33 10.44
C ASN A 93 10.33 -7.07 9.74
N TYR A 94 10.25 -5.89 9.10
CA TYR A 94 9.34 -5.63 7.99
C TYR A 94 10.09 -5.74 6.67
N TYR A 95 9.40 -6.25 5.63
CA TYR A 95 9.96 -6.47 4.30
C TYR A 95 9.32 -5.54 3.29
N PHE A 96 10.18 -4.95 2.46
CA PHE A 96 9.78 -3.98 1.45
C PHE A 96 10.25 -4.40 0.07
N ASN A 97 9.41 -4.14 -0.93
CA ASN A 97 9.86 -4.08 -2.31
C ASN A 97 10.34 -2.65 -2.55
N ASP A 98 11.66 -2.48 -2.63
CA ASP A 98 12.31 -1.17 -2.69
C ASP A 98 12.82 -0.91 -4.10
N PRO A 99 12.31 0.15 -4.78
CA PRO A 99 12.74 0.50 -6.13
C PRO A 99 14.13 1.16 -6.19
N TYR A 100 14.71 1.52 -5.02
CA TYR A 100 15.98 2.21 -4.98
C TYR A 100 17.17 1.27 -5.20
N ASP A 101 18.05 1.65 -6.13
CA ASP A 101 19.36 1.02 -6.40
C ASP A 101 19.34 -0.52 -6.49
N GLY A 102 18.27 -1.06 -7.09
CA GLY A 102 18.15 -2.50 -7.30
C GLY A 102 18.03 -3.35 -6.04
N HIS A 103 17.60 -2.77 -4.91
CA HIS A 103 17.43 -3.50 -3.63
C HIS A 103 16.47 -4.68 -3.74
N GLY A 104 15.46 -4.59 -4.62
CA GLY A 104 14.43 -5.62 -4.71
C GLY A 104 13.67 -5.76 -3.39
N VAL A 105 13.57 -6.98 -2.87
CA VAL A 105 12.98 -7.23 -1.54
C VAL A 105 14.05 -7.11 -0.48
N ILE A 106 13.87 -6.18 0.45
CA ILE A 106 14.79 -5.91 1.55
C ILE A 106 14.06 -5.88 2.89
N GLY A 107 14.68 -6.40 3.95
CA GLY A 107 14.16 -6.40 5.32
C GLY A 107 14.87 -5.37 6.20
N TYR A 108 14.08 -4.72 7.07
CA TYR A 108 14.61 -3.80 8.08
C TYR A 108 14.00 -4.09 9.45
N PRO A 109 14.76 -3.89 10.56
CA PRO A 109 14.25 -4.08 11.92
C PRO A 109 12.99 -3.25 12.20
N LYS A 110 12.00 -3.85 12.84
CA LYS A 110 10.69 -3.23 13.10
C LYS A 110 10.79 -1.87 13.80
N ALA A 111 11.56 -1.77 14.86
CA ALA A 111 11.72 -0.52 15.60
C ALA A 111 12.31 0.61 14.74
N LEU A 112 13.27 0.29 13.87
CA LEU A 112 13.86 1.24 12.95
C LEU A 112 12.85 1.73 11.91
N VAL A 113 12.06 0.83 11.35
CA VAL A 113 11.00 1.16 10.37
C VAL A 113 9.96 2.09 10.98
N GLU A 114 9.47 1.78 12.18
CA GLU A 114 8.47 2.61 12.86
C GLU A 114 9.00 4.03 13.11
N ASP A 115 10.24 4.16 13.55
CA ASP A 115 10.87 5.47 13.77
C ASP A 115 11.00 6.28 12.48
N ARG A 116 11.45 5.67 11.39
CA ARG A 116 11.60 6.34 10.08
C ARG A 116 10.26 6.62 9.41
N HIS A 117 9.25 5.81 9.68
CA HIS A 117 7.88 6.04 9.23
C HIS A 117 7.26 7.26 9.97
N GLN A 118 7.48 7.34 11.27
CA GLN A 118 7.03 8.48 12.06
C GLN A 118 7.68 9.79 11.58
N ALA A 119 8.95 9.77 11.21
CA ALA A 119 9.66 10.92 10.64
C ALA A 119 9.05 11.41 9.31
N GLN A 120 8.34 10.53 8.59
CA GLN A 120 7.61 10.82 7.35
C GLN A 120 6.09 10.98 7.58
N HIS A 121 5.70 11.43 8.78
CA HIS A 121 4.30 11.68 9.16
C HIS A 121 3.40 10.44 9.04
N MET A 122 3.98 9.25 9.12
CA MET A 122 3.29 7.96 9.00
C MET A 122 2.42 7.87 7.73
N GLN A 123 2.92 8.38 6.61
CA GLN A 123 2.21 8.36 5.33
C GLN A 123 2.11 6.94 4.78
N ALA A 124 0.90 6.51 4.47
CA ALA A 124 0.64 5.20 3.89
C ALA A 124 -0.62 5.20 3.02
N VAL A 125 -0.57 4.42 1.93
CA VAL A 125 -1.73 4.19 1.06
C VAL A 125 -1.87 2.71 0.80
N ALA A 126 -3.03 2.15 1.17
CA ALA A 126 -3.38 0.78 0.81
C ALA A 126 -4.12 0.74 -0.53
N VAL A 127 -3.83 -0.28 -1.34
CA VAL A 127 -4.55 -0.56 -2.57
C VAL A 127 -5.40 -1.80 -2.35
N VAL A 128 -6.70 -1.62 -2.22
CA VAL A 128 -7.63 -2.69 -1.92
C VAL A 128 -8.39 -3.15 -3.15
N LYS A 129 -8.49 -4.46 -3.30
CA LYS A 129 -9.28 -5.10 -4.34
C LYS A 129 -10.76 -5.09 -3.93
N ILE A 130 -11.63 -4.65 -4.82
CA ILE A 130 -13.07 -4.62 -4.62
C ILE A 130 -13.72 -5.56 -5.64
N LEU A 131 -14.60 -6.44 -5.17
CA LEU A 131 -15.47 -7.22 -6.04
C LEU A 131 -16.73 -6.40 -6.35
N GLU A 132 -17.24 -6.44 -7.59
CA GLU A 132 -18.43 -5.65 -8.01
C GLU A 132 -19.64 -5.86 -7.10
N ASN A 133 -19.82 -7.05 -6.55
CA ASN A 133 -20.93 -7.36 -5.64
C ASN A 133 -20.91 -6.53 -4.33
N ASP A 134 -19.81 -5.90 -3.99
CA ASP A 134 -19.69 -5.04 -2.81
C ASP A 134 -19.96 -3.55 -3.12
N CYS A 135 -19.92 -3.16 -4.39
CA CYS A 135 -20.23 -1.79 -4.84
C CYS A 135 -21.73 -1.47 -4.75
N GLU A 136 -22.61 -2.43 -5.01
CA GLU A 136 -24.06 -2.22 -5.01
C GLU A 136 -24.64 -2.02 -3.60
N LYS A 137 -24.01 -2.54 -2.56
CA LYS A 137 -24.46 -2.46 -1.17
C LYS A 137 -24.23 -1.11 -0.49
N ARG A 138 -23.58 -0.15 -1.15
CA ARG A 138 -23.22 1.16 -0.59
C ARG A 138 -23.74 2.36 -1.40
N LYS A 139 -24.87 2.23 -2.09
CA LYS A 139 -25.59 3.42 -2.54
C LYS A 139 -26.16 4.10 -1.28
N PRO A 140 -25.87 5.39 -1.04
CA PRO A 140 -26.49 6.11 0.06
C PRO A 140 -27.99 6.08 -0.21
N GLY A 141 -28.75 5.62 0.79
CA GLY A 141 -30.18 5.62 0.74
C GLY A 141 -30.67 7.04 0.45
N THR A 142 -31.48 7.19 -0.57
CA THR A 142 -32.36 8.32 -0.75
C THR A 142 -33.29 8.35 0.46
N GLU A 143 -32.98 9.16 1.46
CA GLU A 143 -33.95 9.58 2.43
C GLU A 143 -34.99 10.44 1.67
N THR A 144 -36.13 9.83 1.43
CA THR A 144 -37.30 10.53 0.97
C THR A 144 -37.89 11.30 2.17
N LEU A 145 -38.00 12.60 2.03
CA LEU A 145 -38.78 13.50 2.89
C LEU A 145 -40.23 13.09 2.96
#